data_a7553e92d52c3d2ab087d17ee76fdd6f
#
_entry.id   a7553e92d52c3d2ab087d17ee76fdd6f
#
_cell.length_a   1.000
_cell.length_b   1.000
_cell.length_c   1.000
_cell.angle_alpha   90.00
_cell.angle_beta   90.00
_cell.angle_gamma   90.00
#
_symmetry.space_group_name_H-M   'P 1'
#
loop_
_entity.id
_entity.type
_entity.pdbx_description
1 polymer ?
#
loop_
_entity_poly.entity_id
_entity_poly.type
_entity_poly.pdbx_seq_one_letter_code
_entity_poly.pdbx_strand_id
1 'polypeptide(L)'
;MISASFTGFGVFASLSRPERVKAAAHRAVEEQAEQLADAIREAAPSDKGDLKESVRVEPTDDPLRVTVTAGGTPGTIETNKAGVEFDEALMIEYGTSRSEAQPFFWPTVEKMRGTIKANIDGAMEGALEE
;
A
#
# COMPACT_ATOMS: atom_id res chain seq x y z
N MET A 1 11.31 5.91 1.98
CA MET A 1 10.03 5.48 1.39
C MET A 1 9.69 4.07 1.84
N ILE A 2 8.44 3.86 2.20
CA ILE A 2 7.96 2.55 2.62
C ILE A 2 6.94 2.08 1.60
N SER A 3 7.06 0.84 1.13
CA SER A 3 6.16 0.33 0.11
C SER A 3 5.73 -1.10 0.42
N ALA A 4 4.47 -1.40 0.13
CA ALA A 4 3.94 -2.75 0.15
C ALA A 4 3.31 -3.02 -1.21
N SER A 5 3.72 -4.11 -1.84
CA SER A 5 3.16 -4.53 -3.12
C SER A 5 2.36 -5.81 -2.94
N PHE A 6 1.26 -5.91 -3.66
CA PHE A 6 0.51 -7.15 -3.67
C PHE A 6 -0.09 -7.40 -5.04
N THR A 7 -0.25 -8.68 -5.35
CA THR A 7 -0.82 -9.13 -6.61
C THR A 7 -2.18 -9.72 -6.35
N GLY A 8 -3.07 -9.57 -7.32
CA GLY A 8 -4.37 -10.22 -7.28
C GLY A 8 -4.19 -11.64 -7.77
N PHE A 9 -4.22 -12.58 -6.90
CA PHE A 9 -4.12 -13.99 -7.23
C PHE A 9 -2.79 -14.38 -7.90
N GLY A 10 -2.45 -15.65 -7.88
CA GLY A 10 -1.21 -16.14 -8.46
C GLY A 10 -1.17 -16.00 -9.99
N VAL A 11 0.01 -15.78 -10.52
CA VAL A 11 0.27 -15.66 -11.96
C VAL A 11 -0.32 -16.83 -12.73
N PHE A 12 -0.18 -18.03 -12.20
CA PHE A 12 -0.71 -19.24 -12.82
C PHE A 12 -2.22 -19.14 -13.05
N ALA A 13 -2.95 -18.70 -12.04
CA ALA A 13 -4.41 -18.58 -12.14
C ALA A 13 -4.80 -17.54 -13.19
N SER A 14 -4.09 -16.39 -13.24
CA SER A 14 -4.39 -15.34 -14.19
C SER A 14 -4.16 -15.76 -15.63
N LEU A 15 -3.19 -16.62 -15.88
CA LEU A 15 -2.88 -17.10 -17.24
C LEU A 15 -3.95 -18.03 -17.79
N SER A 16 -4.64 -18.76 -16.92
CA SER A 16 -5.64 -19.75 -17.35
C SER A 16 -7.08 -19.23 -17.25
N ARG A 17 -7.29 -17.99 -16.83
CA ARG A 17 -8.64 -17.45 -16.61
C ARG A 17 -9.08 -16.55 -17.75
N PRO A 18 -10.41 -16.48 -18.01
CA PRO A 18 -10.93 -15.60 -19.05
C PRO A 18 -10.72 -14.12 -18.69
N GLU A 19 -10.81 -13.27 -19.70
CA GLU A 19 -10.56 -11.84 -19.55
C GLU A 19 -11.47 -11.18 -18.51
N ARG A 20 -12.72 -11.64 -18.39
CA ARG A 20 -13.63 -11.09 -17.37
C ARG A 20 -13.13 -11.32 -15.95
N VAL A 21 -12.44 -12.45 -15.71
CA VAL A 21 -11.86 -12.76 -14.40
C VAL A 21 -10.64 -11.87 -14.16
N LYS A 22 -9.82 -11.68 -15.17
CA LYS A 22 -8.66 -10.77 -15.07
C LYS A 22 -9.12 -9.33 -14.79
N ALA A 23 -10.17 -8.89 -15.47
CA ALA A 23 -10.73 -7.56 -15.27
C ALA A 23 -11.29 -7.40 -13.84
N ALA A 24 -11.97 -8.41 -13.34
CA ALA A 24 -12.49 -8.41 -11.97
C ALA A 24 -11.35 -8.37 -10.95
N ALA A 25 -10.28 -9.14 -11.19
CA ALA A 25 -9.10 -9.13 -10.33
C ALA A 25 -8.43 -7.75 -10.33
N HIS A 26 -8.29 -7.14 -11.48
CA HIS A 26 -7.69 -5.81 -11.61
C HIS A 26 -8.47 -4.77 -10.80
N ARG A 27 -9.80 -4.74 -10.97
CA ARG A 27 -10.65 -3.81 -10.21
C ARG A 27 -10.54 -4.05 -8.71
N ALA A 28 -10.56 -5.32 -8.29
CA ALA A 28 -10.47 -5.67 -6.87
C ALA A 28 -9.13 -5.27 -6.28
N VAL A 29 -8.04 -5.49 -6.99
CA VAL A 29 -6.70 -5.10 -6.55
C VAL A 29 -6.64 -3.58 -6.35
N GLU A 30 -7.15 -2.80 -7.30
CA GLU A 30 -7.16 -1.34 -7.18
C GLU A 30 -8.02 -0.87 -6.01
N GLU A 31 -9.22 -1.42 -5.85
CA GLU A 31 -10.11 -1.06 -4.73
C GLU A 31 -9.48 -1.38 -3.38
N GLN A 32 -8.90 -2.57 -3.25
CA GLN A 32 -8.26 -2.97 -2.00
C GLN A 32 -7.03 -2.12 -1.71
N ALA A 33 -6.27 -1.74 -2.74
CA ALA A 33 -5.13 -0.85 -2.57
C ALA A 33 -5.56 0.52 -2.05
N GLU A 34 -6.64 1.08 -2.60
CA GLU A 34 -7.16 2.37 -2.12
C GLU A 34 -7.67 2.28 -0.68
N GLN A 35 -8.34 1.19 -0.32
CA GLN A 35 -8.79 0.98 1.06
C GLN A 35 -7.61 0.87 2.01
N LEU A 36 -6.56 0.16 1.61
CA LEU A 36 -5.35 0.07 2.41
C LEU A 36 -4.68 1.43 2.57
N ALA A 37 -4.57 2.19 1.48
CA ALA A 37 -3.99 3.53 1.52
C ALA A 37 -4.76 4.43 2.48
N ASP A 38 -6.08 4.39 2.44
CA ASP A 38 -6.92 5.18 3.36
C ASP A 38 -6.70 4.78 4.82
N ALA A 39 -6.60 3.47 5.08
CA ALA A 39 -6.35 2.97 6.43
C ALA A 39 -4.96 3.40 6.94
N ILE A 40 -3.96 3.39 6.08
CA ILE A 40 -2.62 3.85 6.43
C ILE A 40 -2.64 5.36 6.74
N ARG A 41 -3.35 6.15 5.95
CA ARG A 41 -3.51 7.59 6.20
C ARG A 41 -4.15 7.83 7.57
N GLU A 42 -5.20 7.08 7.90
CA GLU A 42 -5.84 7.21 9.21
C GLU A 42 -4.91 6.83 10.36
N ALA A 43 -4.06 5.83 10.15
CA ALA A 43 -3.13 5.36 11.17
C ALA A 43 -1.92 6.30 11.35
N ALA A 44 -1.61 7.11 10.34
CA ALA A 44 -0.48 8.04 10.41
C ALA A 44 -0.74 9.13 11.45
N PRO A 45 0.30 9.61 12.17
CA PRO A 45 0.12 10.69 13.15
C PRO A 45 -0.56 11.91 12.54
N SER A 46 -1.55 12.45 13.21
CA SER A 46 -2.42 13.51 12.67
C SER A 46 -1.73 14.88 12.53
N ASP A 47 -0.64 15.09 13.24
CA ASP A 47 0.17 16.31 13.13
C ASP A 47 1.17 16.26 11.98
N LYS A 48 1.16 15.18 11.21
CA LYS A 48 2.08 14.97 10.08
C LYS A 48 1.30 14.95 8.76
N GLY A 49 0.76 16.12 8.39
CA GLY A 49 -0.03 16.27 7.17
C GLY A 49 0.71 15.84 5.90
N ASP A 50 1.99 16.20 5.79
CA ASP A 50 2.82 15.81 4.64
C ASP A 50 2.99 14.30 4.55
N LEU A 51 3.06 13.63 5.70
CA LEU A 51 3.14 12.17 5.74
C LEU A 51 1.86 11.54 5.19
N LYS A 52 0.70 12.01 5.65
CA LYS A 52 -0.59 11.51 5.16
C LYS A 52 -0.74 11.74 3.65
N GLU A 53 -0.36 12.92 3.17
CA GLU A 53 -0.43 13.24 1.75
C GLU A 53 0.51 12.40 0.90
N SER A 54 1.58 11.88 1.49
CA SER A 54 2.54 11.06 0.77
C SER A 54 2.06 9.63 0.53
N VAL A 55 1.01 9.19 1.22
CA VAL A 55 0.46 7.84 1.07
C VAL A 55 -0.31 7.77 -0.24
N ARG A 56 0.05 6.82 -1.08
CA ARG A 56 -0.52 6.71 -2.42
C ARG A 56 -0.48 5.29 -2.95
N VAL A 57 -1.34 5.05 -3.93
CA VAL A 57 -1.34 3.80 -4.70
C VAL A 57 -0.59 4.06 -6.00
N GLU A 58 0.36 3.21 -6.31
CA GLU A 58 1.12 3.29 -7.55
C GLU A 58 0.89 2.04 -8.39
N PRO A 59 0.48 2.20 -9.66
CA PRO A 59 0.36 1.07 -10.56
C PRO A 59 1.75 0.52 -10.91
N THR A 60 1.78 -0.71 -11.37
CA THR A 60 3.00 -1.34 -11.87
C THR A 60 2.78 -1.75 -13.32
N ASP A 61 3.81 -2.34 -13.94
CA ASP A 61 3.70 -2.87 -15.31
C ASP A 61 2.71 -4.03 -15.40
N ASP A 62 2.46 -4.69 -14.29
CA ASP A 62 1.50 -5.79 -14.21
C ASP A 62 0.15 -5.21 -13.73
N PRO A 63 -0.93 -5.30 -14.54
CA PRO A 63 -2.24 -4.78 -14.11
C PRO A 63 -2.83 -5.49 -12.90
N LEU A 64 -2.31 -6.66 -12.54
CA LEU A 64 -2.75 -7.39 -11.34
C LEU A 64 -1.88 -7.10 -10.12
N ARG A 65 -0.94 -6.17 -10.24
CA ARG A 65 -0.04 -5.82 -9.16
C ARG A 65 -0.03 -4.32 -8.93
N VAL A 66 -0.20 -3.92 -7.68
CA VAL A 66 -0.13 -2.52 -7.28
C VAL A 66 0.80 -2.38 -6.07
N THR A 67 1.27 -1.17 -5.86
CA THR A 67 2.12 -0.84 -4.72
C THR A 67 1.46 0.30 -3.95
N VAL A 68 1.39 0.16 -2.63
CA VAL A 68 0.96 1.24 -1.74
C VAL A 68 2.22 1.77 -1.07
N THR A 69 2.45 3.07 -1.17
CA THR A 69 3.70 3.71 -0.77
C THR A 69 3.43 4.88 0.17
N ALA A 70 4.32 5.06 1.14
CA ALA A 70 4.31 6.23 2.03
C ALA A 70 5.70 6.84 2.03
N GLY A 71 5.76 8.16 2.04
CA GLY A 71 7.03 8.89 2.02
C GLY A 71 7.60 9.06 0.62
N GLY A 72 8.84 9.46 0.55
CA GLY A 72 9.54 9.66 -0.72
C GLY A 72 9.05 10.86 -1.52
N THR A 73 8.40 11.81 -0.88
CA THR A 73 7.89 13.04 -1.52
C THR A 73 8.69 14.25 -1.04
N PRO A 74 8.64 15.37 -1.76
CA PRO A 74 9.31 16.58 -1.28
C PRO A 74 8.87 17.01 0.13
N GLY A 75 7.61 16.75 0.49
CA GLY A 75 7.09 17.10 1.81
C GLY A 75 7.59 16.21 2.94
N THR A 76 8.03 14.99 2.64
CA THR A 76 8.52 14.04 3.64
C THR A 76 10.04 13.92 3.68
N ILE A 77 10.72 14.39 2.64
CA ILE A 77 12.18 14.38 2.61
C ILE A 77 12.68 15.64 3.29
N GLU A 78 13.47 15.48 4.34
CA GLU A 78 14.04 16.59 5.09
C GLU A 78 15.57 16.49 5.12
N THR A 79 16.21 17.63 5.36
CA THR A 79 17.67 17.69 5.46
C THR A 79 18.03 18.16 6.87
N ASN A 80 18.90 17.42 7.55
CA ASN A 80 19.34 17.79 8.89
C ASN A 80 20.45 18.86 8.82
N LYS A 81 20.92 19.32 10.00
CA LYS A 81 21.96 20.36 10.10
C LYS A 81 23.28 19.95 9.45
N ALA A 82 23.54 18.64 9.35
CA ALA A 82 24.76 18.13 8.73
C ALA A 82 24.63 17.97 7.22
N GLY A 83 23.47 18.33 6.63
CA GLY A 83 23.23 18.22 5.19
C GLY A 83 22.81 16.84 4.74
N VAL A 84 22.44 15.95 5.67
CA VAL A 84 22.01 14.61 5.34
C VAL A 84 20.49 14.59 5.13
N GLU A 85 20.06 14.07 4.00
CA GLU A 85 18.64 13.89 3.72
C GLU A 85 18.09 12.65 4.40
N PHE A 86 16.88 12.74 4.88
CA PHE A 86 16.16 11.60 5.44
C PHE A 86 14.67 11.66 5.11
N ASP A 87 14.02 10.51 5.13
CA ASP A 87 12.59 10.39 4.86
C ASP A 87 11.86 10.30 6.20
N GLU A 88 11.00 11.27 6.45
CA GLU A 88 10.22 11.34 7.68
C GLU A 88 9.37 10.07 7.89
N ALA A 89 8.86 9.46 6.82
CA ALA A 89 8.07 8.23 6.93
C ALA A 89 8.85 7.10 7.61
N LEU A 90 10.13 6.94 7.27
CA LEU A 90 10.98 5.92 7.88
C LEU A 90 11.23 6.23 9.35
N MET A 91 11.45 7.50 9.69
CA MET A 91 11.71 7.91 11.08
C MET A 91 10.50 7.66 11.96
N ILE A 92 9.31 7.92 11.45
CA ILE A 92 8.08 7.70 12.21
C ILE A 92 7.79 6.21 12.34
N GLU A 93 7.93 5.46 11.26
CA GLU A 93 7.64 4.02 11.29
C GLU A 93 8.57 3.25 12.23
N TYR A 94 9.86 3.53 12.16
CA TYR A 94 10.88 2.74 12.87
C TYR A 94 11.46 3.42 14.10
N GLY A 95 11.18 4.70 14.28
CA GLY A 95 11.75 5.47 15.37
C GLY A 95 13.20 5.85 15.12
N THR A 96 13.75 6.62 16.03
CA THR A 96 15.14 7.07 16.03
C THR A 96 15.69 6.91 17.44
N SER A 97 16.99 7.21 17.63
CA SER A 97 17.58 7.21 18.96
C SER A 97 16.96 8.26 19.90
N ARG A 98 16.22 9.24 19.34
CA ARG A 98 15.61 10.34 20.10
C ARG A 98 14.10 10.32 20.13
N SER A 99 13.47 9.48 19.30
CA SER A 99 12.02 9.42 19.17
C SER A 99 11.56 7.98 19.09
N GLU A 100 10.52 7.66 19.85
CA GLU A 100 9.92 6.34 19.77
C GLU A 100 9.25 6.12 18.42
N ALA A 101 9.26 4.89 17.95
CA ALA A 101 8.55 4.49 16.76
C ALA A 101 7.04 4.70 16.95
N GLN A 102 6.39 5.18 15.89
CA GLN A 102 4.93 5.29 15.82
C GLN A 102 4.50 4.55 14.55
N PRO A 103 4.55 3.20 14.55
CA PRO A 103 4.28 2.43 13.35
C PRO A 103 2.85 2.67 12.85
N PHE A 104 2.74 3.10 11.61
CA PHE A 104 1.45 3.37 10.98
C PHE A 104 1.26 2.54 9.72
N PHE A 105 2.34 2.07 9.11
CA PHE A 105 2.32 1.41 7.81
C PHE A 105 2.21 -0.11 7.96
N TRP A 106 3.23 -0.76 8.49
CA TRP A 106 3.29 -2.22 8.53
C TRP A 106 2.22 -2.86 9.42
N PRO A 107 1.88 -2.32 10.60
CA PRO A 107 0.77 -2.89 11.37
C PRO A 107 -0.56 -2.83 10.63
N THR A 108 -0.79 -1.76 9.87
CA THR A 108 -2.00 -1.62 9.07
C THR A 108 -2.02 -2.63 7.92
N VAL A 109 -0.90 -2.81 7.22
CA VAL A 109 -0.76 -3.82 6.18
C VAL A 109 -1.06 -5.21 6.73
N GLU A 110 -0.45 -5.55 7.86
CA GLU A 110 -0.64 -6.87 8.47
C GLU A 110 -2.08 -7.11 8.92
N LYS A 111 -2.70 -6.10 9.49
CA LYS A 111 -4.11 -6.17 9.93
C LYS A 111 -5.06 -6.42 8.76
N MET A 112 -4.78 -5.84 7.61
CA MET A 112 -5.68 -5.89 6.44
C MET A 112 -5.33 -6.98 5.43
N ARG A 113 -4.17 -7.58 5.54
CA ARG A 113 -3.66 -8.55 4.55
C ARG A 113 -4.67 -9.66 4.23
N GLY A 114 -5.20 -10.31 5.26
CA GLY A 114 -6.15 -11.40 5.08
C GLY A 114 -7.45 -10.98 4.41
N THR A 115 -7.99 -9.83 4.81
CA THR A 115 -9.22 -9.27 4.23
C THR A 115 -9.00 -8.88 2.77
N ILE A 116 -7.87 -8.26 2.47
CA ILE A 116 -7.53 -7.88 1.10
C ILE A 116 -7.49 -9.12 0.20
N LYS A 117 -6.78 -10.16 0.64
CA LYS A 117 -6.70 -11.41 -0.11
C LYS A 117 -8.07 -12.03 -0.32
N ALA A 118 -8.88 -12.11 0.73
CA ALA A 118 -10.22 -12.69 0.65
C ALA A 118 -11.12 -11.90 -0.31
N ASN A 119 -11.04 -10.58 -0.30
CA ASN A 119 -11.85 -9.74 -1.18
C ASN A 119 -11.45 -9.88 -2.64
N ILE A 120 -10.16 -10.00 -2.92
CA ILE A 120 -9.68 -10.20 -4.29
C ILE A 120 -10.11 -11.59 -4.78
N ASP A 121 -9.90 -12.62 -3.98
CA ASP A 121 -10.30 -14.00 -4.33
C ASP A 121 -11.81 -14.09 -4.56
N GLY A 122 -12.60 -13.44 -3.71
CA GLY A 122 -14.06 -13.41 -3.84
C GLY A 122 -14.53 -12.74 -5.14
N ALA A 123 -13.87 -11.65 -5.53
CA ALA A 123 -14.19 -10.94 -6.77
C ALA A 123 -13.93 -11.84 -7.99
N MET A 124 -12.84 -12.59 -7.96
CA MET A 124 -12.49 -13.50 -9.04
C MET A 124 -13.46 -14.67 -9.12
N GLU A 125 -13.82 -15.24 -7.99
CA GLU A 125 -14.80 -16.32 -7.93
C GLU A 125 -16.16 -15.88 -8.45
N GLY A 126 -16.60 -14.67 -8.07
CA GLY A 126 -17.84 -14.11 -8.59
C GLY A 126 -17.83 -13.96 -10.10
N ALA A 127 -16.73 -13.54 -10.66
CA ALA A 127 -16.58 -13.40 -12.12
C ALA A 127 -16.58 -14.75 -12.83
N LEU A 128 -16.11 -15.81 -12.18
CA LEU A 128 -16.13 -17.16 -12.76
C LEU A 128 -17.56 -17.71 -12.88
N GLU A 129 -18.45 -17.28 -12.01
CA GLU A 129 -19.84 -17.74 -11.99
C GLU A 129 -20.73 -17.05 -13.02
N GLU A 130 -20.25 -15.98 -13.62
CA GLU A 130 -20.97 -15.25 -14.67
C GLU A 130 -20.96 -16.00 -16.05
#